data_dcaa6c032fbd3eafef10e1fa04a7d267
#
_entry.id   dcaa6c032fbd3eafef10e1fa04a7d267
#
_cell.length_a   1.000
_cell.length_b   1.000
_cell.length_c   1.000
_cell.angle_alpha   90.00
_cell.angle_beta   90.00
_cell.angle_gamma   90.00
#
_symmetry.space_group_name_H-M   'P 1'
#
loop_
_entity.id
_entity.type
_entity.pdbx_description
1 polymer ?
#
loop_
_entity_poly.entity_id
_entity_poly.type
_entity_poly.pdbx_seq_one_letter_code
_entity_poly.pdbx_strand_id
1 'polypeptide(L)'
;NAGVIDSDLAKKRREELSQEADFFGSMDGASKFVRGDAIAGLLILLINLVGGLIIGVAQHDLSFSEAGKVYSLLTIGDGLVAQIPSLFLSLATAIVVTRVTTSESMTDQAKAQMANPAALFISASILLALGVIPGMPTNVFLTMGVIAAGIGFFVLQKSVAEKKEVTEKEAAESDEPKELDWDDVDQVDLIGLEIGYGLIPLVNTETGGQLMARVKGIRKKLSAELGFLVQPVRIRDALNLEPDAYHIVLNGVVRAKGEVHVGKELAISPGQVYGELEGEKTTDPAFGLEAVWIDPSQRDHARTLGYTVVDPSTTIATHLNKVLRESAAELLGRDETQQLLDKLATKAPKLVEDLVPGKLPLGTVTKVLQNLLGESVVIR
;
A
#
# COMPACT_ATOMS: atom_id res chain seq x y z
N ASN A 1 19.34 13.64 23.29
CA ASN A 1 19.53 14.40 24.56
C ASN A 1 18.31 14.34 25.50
N ALA A 2 17.22 13.65 25.07
CA ALA A 2 16.00 13.49 25.91
C ALA A 2 16.03 12.27 26.85
N GLY A 3 17.15 11.53 26.93
CA GLY A 3 17.29 10.34 27.79
C GLY A 3 16.46 9.13 27.36
N VAL A 4 15.90 9.12 26.16
CA VAL A 4 15.01 8.05 25.67
C VAL A 4 15.75 6.80 25.23
N ILE A 5 17.03 6.92 24.88
CA ILE A 5 17.92 5.83 24.45
C ILE A 5 19.27 5.97 25.12
N ASP A 6 19.92 4.83 25.44
CA ASP A 6 21.28 4.78 25.98
C ASP A 6 22.28 5.33 24.97
N SER A 7 23.44 5.81 25.47
CA SER A 7 24.50 6.43 24.65
C SER A 7 25.02 5.49 23.54
N ASP A 8 25.14 4.18 23.84
CA ASP A 8 25.64 3.19 22.91
C ASP A 8 24.60 2.87 21.82
N LEU A 9 23.33 2.80 22.20
CA LEU A 9 22.24 2.65 21.25
C LEU A 9 22.08 3.90 20.36
N ALA A 10 22.28 5.09 20.94
CA ALA A 10 22.26 6.34 20.19
C ALA A 10 23.40 6.40 19.16
N LYS A 11 24.60 5.92 19.53
CA LYS A 11 25.75 5.83 18.62
C LYS A 11 25.47 4.86 17.48
N LYS A 12 24.96 3.65 17.81
CA LYS A 12 24.61 2.64 16.81
C LYS A 12 23.54 3.14 15.84
N ARG A 13 22.50 3.81 16.33
CA ARG A 13 21.45 4.40 15.47
C ARG A 13 21.97 5.51 14.57
N ARG A 14 22.95 6.31 15.03
CA ARG A 14 23.60 7.31 14.17
C ARG A 14 24.46 6.67 13.09
N GLU A 15 25.17 5.60 13.40
CA GLU A 15 25.94 4.83 12.42
C GLU A 15 25.01 4.21 11.38
N GLU A 16 23.88 3.60 11.79
CA GLU A 16 22.86 3.06 10.90
C GLU A 16 22.29 4.14 9.98
N LEU A 17 21.90 5.31 10.53
CA LEU A 17 21.40 6.44 9.74
C LEU A 17 22.45 7.04 8.80
N SER A 18 23.72 7.09 9.23
CA SER A 18 24.81 7.54 8.38
C SER A 18 25.04 6.58 7.21
N GLN A 19 25.05 5.27 7.47
CA GLN A 19 25.16 4.25 6.42
C GLN A 19 23.98 4.28 5.44
N GLU A 20 22.78 4.50 5.95
CA GLU A 20 21.57 4.66 5.13
C GLU A 20 21.66 5.92 4.26
N ALA A 21 22.08 7.05 4.82
CA ALA A 21 22.27 8.29 4.08
C ALA A 21 23.37 8.17 3.00
N ASP A 22 24.51 7.55 3.34
CA ASP A 22 25.61 7.28 2.41
C ASP A 22 25.16 6.33 1.28
N PHE A 23 24.34 5.32 1.62
CA PHE A 23 23.78 4.40 0.65
C PHE A 23 22.85 5.13 -0.33
N PHE A 24 21.89 5.93 0.16
CA PHE A 24 20.98 6.71 -0.71
C PHE A 24 21.73 7.76 -1.52
N GLY A 25 22.74 8.40 -0.96
CA GLY A 25 23.61 9.34 -1.67
C GLY A 25 24.39 8.68 -2.81
N SER A 26 24.92 7.48 -2.57
CA SER A 26 25.62 6.68 -3.58
C SER A 26 24.68 6.22 -4.69
N MET A 27 23.46 5.84 -4.33
CA MET A 27 22.42 5.41 -5.26
C MET A 27 21.95 6.57 -6.17
N ASP A 28 21.75 7.78 -5.61
CA ASP A 28 21.43 8.99 -6.40
C ASP A 28 22.57 9.32 -7.36
N GLY A 29 23.82 9.21 -6.89
CA GLY A 29 25.03 9.35 -7.71
C GLY A 29 25.08 8.34 -8.86
N ALA A 30 24.83 7.06 -8.61
CA ALA A 30 24.78 6.03 -9.62
C ALA A 30 23.68 6.28 -10.65
N SER A 31 22.48 6.67 -10.22
CA SER A 31 21.35 6.99 -11.10
C SER A 31 21.65 8.20 -12.00
N LYS A 32 22.30 9.22 -11.48
CA LYS A 32 22.75 10.39 -12.26
C LYS A 32 23.84 10.03 -13.26
N PHE A 33 24.77 9.15 -12.87
CA PHE A 33 25.81 8.67 -13.75
C PHE A 33 25.22 7.90 -14.95
N VAL A 34 24.31 6.96 -14.70
CA VAL A 34 23.62 6.20 -15.77
C VAL A 34 22.91 7.11 -16.74
N ARG A 35 22.22 8.15 -16.24
CA ARG A 35 21.56 9.14 -17.10
C ARG A 35 22.57 9.97 -17.90
N GLY A 36 23.67 10.37 -17.28
CA GLY A 36 24.73 11.12 -17.93
C GLY A 36 25.43 10.32 -19.05
N ASP A 37 25.72 9.05 -18.78
CA ASP A 37 26.30 8.12 -19.74
C ASP A 37 25.41 7.90 -20.97
N ALA A 38 24.11 7.72 -20.77
CA ALA A 38 23.14 7.61 -21.87
C ALA A 38 23.11 8.85 -22.77
N ILE A 39 23.17 10.05 -22.20
CA ILE A 39 23.21 11.32 -22.95
C ILE A 39 24.53 11.45 -23.70
N ALA A 40 25.66 11.16 -23.05
CA ALA A 40 26.98 11.19 -23.67
C ALA A 40 27.08 10.19 -24.83
N GLY A 41 26.58 8.97 -24.63
CA GLY A 41 26.53 7.93 -25.68
C GLY A 41 25.73 8.36 -26.91
N LEU A 42 24.57 9.02 -26.70
CA LEU A 42 23.77 9.56 -27.81
C LEU A 42 24.50 10.67 -28.58
N LEU A 43 25.21 11.56 -27.86
CA LEU A 43 26.02 12.61 -28.50
C LEU A 43 27.17 12.04 -29.30
N ILE A 44 27.89 11.04 -28.75
CA ILE A 44 28.98 10.36 -29.44
C ILE A 44 28.46 9.67 -30.69
N LEU A 45 27.31 8.99 -30.60
CA LEU A 45 26.66 8.34 -31.78
C LEU A 45 26.33 9.35 -32.87
N LEU A 46 25.80 10.53 -32.51
CA LEU A 46 25.51 11.59 -33.46
C LEU A 46 26.78 12.13 -34.13
N ILE A 47 27.84 12.37 -33.32
CA ILE A 47 29.13 12.85 -33.82
C ILE A 47 29.77 11.81 -34.78
N ASN A 48 29.75 10.54 -34.40
CA ASN A 48 30.30 9.46 -35.24
C ASN A 48 29.53 9.31 -36.53
N LEU A 49 28.20 9.45 -36.52
CA LEU A 49 27.37 9.36 -37.69
C LEU A 49 27.64 10.54 -38.65
N VAL A 50 27.59 11.75 -38.14
CA VAL A 50 27.81 12.97 -38.99
C VAL A 50 29.27 13.08 -39.43
N GLY A 51 30.19 12.89 -38.49
CA GLY A 51 31.64 12.92 -38.78
C GLY A 51 32.07 11.82 -39.75
N GLY A 52 31.55 10.60 -39.52
CA GLY A 52 31.82 9.48 -40.43
C GLY A 52 31.30 9.73 -41.83
N LEU A 53 30.09 10.29 -41.99
CA LEU A 53 29.53 10.64 -43.28
C LEU A 53 30.42 11.68 -44.02
N ILE A 54 30.87 12.72 -43.32
CA ILE A 54 31.74 13.75 -43.87
C ILE A 54 33.08 13.13 -44.29
N ILE A 55 33.71 12.32 -43.47
CA ILE A 55 35.00 11.67 -43.77
C ILE A 55 34.84 10.70 -44.96
N GLY A 56 33.75 9.92 -44.94
CA GLY A 56 33.49 8.97 -46.05
C GLY A 56 33.40 9.64 -47.40
N VAL A 57 32.72 10.77 -47.47
CA VAL A 57 32.58 11.50 -48.73
C VAL A 57 33.83 12.32 -49.07
N ALA A 58 34.44 13.02 -48.09
CA ALA A 58 35.54 13.95 -48.34
C ALA A 58 36.94 13.33 -48.43
N GLN A 59 37.18 12.20 -47.72
CA GLN A 59 38.50 11.56 -47.67
C GLN A 59 38.55 10.20 -48.39
N HIS A 60 37.46 9.49 -48.48
CA HIS A 60 37.39 8.13 -49.07
C HIS A 60 36.68 8.11 -50.42
N ASP A 61 36.33 9.26 -50.98
CA ASP A 61 35.65 9.40 -52.27
C ASP A 61 34.40 8.50 -52.44
N LEU A 62 33.76 8.14 -51.32
CA LEU A 62 32.54 7.33 -51.36
C LEU A 62 31.35 8.17 -51.82
N SER A 63 30.45 7.56 -52.55
CA SER A 63 29.16 8.21 -52.80
C SER A 63 28.39 8.43 -51.49
N PHE A 64 27.56 9.48 -51.41
CA PHE A 64 26.77 9.78 -50.20
C PHE A 64 25.95 8.57 -49.72
N SER A 65 25.43 7.75 -50.64
CA SER A 65 24.67 6.55 -50.34
C SER A 65 25.54 5.43 -49.74
N GLU A 66 26.76 5.26 -50.25
CA GLU A 66 27.70 4.25 -49.75
C GLU A 66 28.27 4.68 -48.37
N ALA A 67 28.68 5.93 -48.25
CA ALA A 67 29.15 6.49 -46.97
C ALA A 67 28.03 6.35 -45.93
N GLY A 68 26.77 6.67 -46.27
CA GLY A 68 25.63 6.51 -45.39
C GLY A 68 25.44 5.07 -44.90
N LYS A 69 25.54 4.09 -45.81
CA LYS A 69 25.42 2.67 -45.41
C LYS A 69 26.56 2.20 -44.51
N VAL A 70 27.81 2.50 -44.88
CA VAL A 70 28.99 2.03 -44.13
C VAL A 70 29.07 2.65 -42.77
N TYR A 71 29.00 3.98 -42.67
CA TYR A 71 29.17 4.68 -41.41
C TYR A 71 27.95 4.56 -40.48
N SER A 72 26.73 4.46 -41.01
CA SER A 72 25.57 4.15 -40.19
C SER A 72 25.69 2.75 -39.58
N LEU A 73 26.10 1.74 -40.33
CA LEU A 73 26.27 0.38 -39.82
C LEU A 73 27.36 0.31 -38.76
N LEU A 74 28.51 0.99 -38.97
CA LEU A 74 29.60 1.07 -38.02
C LEU A 74 29.18 1.80 -36.77
N THR A 75 28.50 2.93 -36.87
CA THR A 75 28.05 3.74 -35.75
C THR A 75 27.00 3.02 -34.91
N ILE A 76 26.05 2.31 -35.55
CA ILE A 76 25.07 1.48 -34.83
C ILE A 76 25.77 0.33 -34.10
N GLY A 77 26.75 -0.33 -34.72
CA GLY A 77 27.52 -1.41 -34.10
C GLY A 77 28.30 -0.93 -32.88
N ASP A 78 29.01 0.20 -32.98
CA ASP A 78 29.77 0.80 -31.92
C ASP A 78 28.83 1.25 -30.74
N GLY A 79 27.70 1.91 -31.08
CA GLY A 79 26.71 2.34 -30.14
C GLY A 79 26.06 1.19 -29.37
N LEU A 80 25.77 0.06 -30.04
CA LEU A 80 25.22 -1.13 -29.38
C LEU A 80 26.21 -1.75 -28.38
N VAL A 81 27.49 -1.83 -28.75
CA VAL A 81 28.53 -2.36 -27.87
C VAL A 81 28.74 -1.45 -26.65
N ALA A 82 28.76 -0.14 -26.87
CA ALA A 82 28.91 0.84 -25.78
C ALA A 82 27.72 0.85 -24.80
N GLN A 83 26.54 0.45 -25.23
CA GLN A 83 25.36 0.37 -24.36
C GLN A 83 25.35 -0.85 -23.42
N ILE A 84 26.12 -1.91 -23.67
CA ILE A 84 26.12 -3.11 -22.86
C ILE A 84 26.50 -2.82 -21.40
N PRO A 85 27.62 -2.12 -21.07
CA PRO A 85 27.94 -1.77 -19.68
C PRO A 85 26.89 -0.90 -19.00
N SER A 86 26.33 0.06 -19.73
CA SER A 86 25.28 0.95 -19.22
C SER A 86 23.99 0.18 -18.88
N LEU A 87 23.62 -0.81 -19.70
CA LEU A 87 22.50 -1.70 -19.41
C LEU A 87 22.71 -2.52 -18.14
N PHE A 88 23.90 -3.10 -17.95
CA PHE A 88 24.23 -3.85 -16.73
C PHE A 88 24.24 -2.95 -15.49
N LEU A 89 24.77 -1.73 -15.60
CA LEU A 89 24.78 -0.77 -14.51
C LEU A 89 23.37 -0.32 -14.16
N SER A 90 22.53 -0.07 -15.16
CA SER A 90 21.12 0.27 -14.98
C SER A 90 20.34 -0.85 -14.28
N LEU A 91 20.54 -2.10 -14.71
CA LEU A 91 19.94 -3.27 -14.08
C LEU A 91 20.41 -3.44 -12.63
N ALA A 92 21.71 -3.30 -12.37
CA ALA A 92 22.27 -3.37 -11.02
C ALA A 92 21.68 -2.27 -10.11
N THR A 93 21.58 -1.04 -10.61
CA THR A 93 20.97 0.08 -9.88
C THR A 93 19.49 -0.20 -9.58
N ALA A 94 18.73 -0.70 -10.55
CA ALA A 94 17.34 -1.07 -10.36
C ALA A 94 17.16 -2.15 -9.28
N ILE A 95 18.03 -3.17 -9.28
CA ILE A 95 18.04 -4.23 -8.27
C ILE A 95 18.34 -3.67 -6.88
N VAL A 96 19.33 -2.79 -6.76
CA VAL A 96 19.71 -2.18 -5.48
C VAL A 96 18.58 -1.29 -4.93
N VAL A 97 17.94 -0.48 -5.79
CA VAL A 97 16.81 0.39 -5.41
C VAL A 97 15.61 -0.42 -4.91
N THR A 98 15.23 -1.48 -5.63
CA THR A 98 14.06 -2.29 -5.27
C THR A 98 14.26 -3.09 -3.99
N ARG A 99 15.51 -3.48 -3.65
CA ARG A 99 15.82 -4.23 -2.43
C ARG A 99 15.57 -3.45 -1.14
N VAL A 100 15.69 -2.12 -1.17
CA VAL A 100 15.53 -1.27 0.02
C VAL A 100 14.06 -1.04 0.38
N THR A 101 13.18 -1.15 -0.61
CA THR A 101 11.75 -0.81 -0.43
C THR A 101 10.87 -2.00 -0.03
N THR A 102 11.36 -3.24 -0.16
CA THR A 102 10.53 -4.43 0.06
C THR A 102 11.27 -5.47 0.91
N SER A 103 10.63 -5.95 1.97
CA SER A 103 11.14 -7.02 2.85
C SER A 103 11.07 -8.42 2.21
N GLU A 104 10.49 -8.56 1.03
CA GLU A 104 10.39 -9.82 0.30
C GLU A 104 11.69 -10.17 -0.43
N SER A 105 12.01 -11.46 -0.52
CA SER A 105 13.19 -11.91 -1.21
C SER A 105 13.07 -11.65 -2.72
N MET A 106 14.16 -11.22 -3.37
CA MET A 106 14.20 -11.00 -4.83
C MET A 106 13.82 -12.25 -5.62
N THR A 107 14.06 -13.43 -5.05
CA THR A 107 13.71 -14.71 -5.65
C THR A 107 12.18 -14.86 -5.74
N ASP A 108 11.45 -14.38 -4.75
CA ASP A 108 9.99 -14.49 -4.73
C ASP A 108 9.35 -13.44 -5.64
N GLN A 109 9.91 -12.24 -5.73
CA GLN A 109 9.48 -11.25 -6.71
C GLN A 109 9.75 -11.69 -8.16
N ALA A 110 10.93 -12.25 -8.42
CA ALA A 110 11.27 -12.79 -9.73
C ALA A 110 10.32 -13.95 -10.12
N LYS A 111 10.02 -14.86 -9.17
CA LYS A 111 9.06 -15.94 -9.36
C LYS A 111 7.66 -15.39 -9.66
N ALA A 112 7.20 -14.38 -8.92
CA ALA A 112 5.89 -13.76 -9.14
C ALA A 112 5.77 -13.10 -10.52
N GLN A 113 6.83 -12.42 -10.99
CA GLN A 113 6.85 -11.83 -12.34
C GLN A 113 6.91 -12.90 -13.45
N MET A 114 7.71 -13.96 -13.26
CA MET A 114 7.78 -15.09 -14.20
C MET A 114 6.53 -15.98 -14.15
N ALA A 115 5.74 -15.91 -13.07
CA ALA A 115 4.48 -16.63 -12.94
C ALA A 115 3.31 -15.95 -13.67
N ASN A 116 3.50 -14.80 -14.31
CA ASN A 116 2.46 -14.14 -15.10
C ASN A 116 2.45 -14.64 -16.56
N PRO A 117 1.54 -15.54 -16.95
CA PRO A 117 1.51 -16.11 -18.29
C PRO A 117 1.24 -15.05 -19.36
N ALA A 118 0.46 -13.99 -19.06
CA ALA A 118 0.16 -12.93 -20.02
C ALA A 118 1.43 -12.16 -20.43
N ALA A 119 2.30 -11.83 -19.48
CA ALA A 119 3.57 -11.14 -19.76
C ALA A 119 4.50 -12.01 -20.64
N LEU A 120 4.56 -13.31 -20.37
CA LEU A 120 5.36 -14.26 -21.14
C LEU A 120 4.85 -14.41 -22.58
N PHE A 121 3.54 -14.46 -22.79
CA PHE A 121 2.96 -14.55 -24.16
C PHE A 121 3.14 -13.24 -24.93
N ILE A 122 3.03 -12.07 -24.29
CA ILE A 122 3.31 -10.78 -24.94
C ILE A 122 4.78 -10.72 -25.38
N SER A 123 5.71 -11.09 -24.50
CA SER A 123 7.15 -11.13 -24.82
C SER A 123 7.47 -12.12 -25.95
N ALA A 124 6.87 -13.31 -25.91
CA ALA A 124 7.00 -14.30 -26.98
C ALA A 124 6.48 -13.78 -28.32
N SER A 125 5.33 -13.12 -28.34
CA SER A 125 4.75 -12.54 -29.55
C SER A 125 5.65 -11.47 -30.16
N ILE A 126 6.23 -10.60 -29.35
CA ILE A 126 7.17 -9.57 -29.81
C ILE A 126 8.43 -10.22 -30.39
N LEU A 127 9.02 -11.21 -29.71
CA LEU A 127 10.21 -11.91 -30.19
C LEU A 127 9.95 -12.65 -31.49
N LEU A 128 8.82 -13.34 -31.62
CA LEU A 128 8.43 -14.01 -32.86
C LEU A 128 8.20 -13.04 -33.99
N ALA A 129 7.56 -11.90 -33.74
CA ALA A 129 7.36 -10.84 -34.72
C ALA A 129 8.71 -10.27 -35.26
N LEU A 130 9.65 -9.99 -34.30
CA LEU A 130 11.00 -9.54 -34.66
C LEU A 130 11.77 -10.59 -35.50
N GLY A 131 11.57 -11.88 -35.19
CA GLY A 131 12.20 -12.98 -35.96
C GLY A 131 11.75 -13.11 -37.43
N VAL A 132 10.62 -12.54 -37.79
CA VAL A 132 10.10 -12.55 -39.19
C VAL A 132 10.65 -11.40 -40.02
N ILE A 133 11.24 -10.36 -39.38
CA ILE A 133 11.74 -9.17 -40.09
C ILE A 133 13.04 -9.54 -40.88
N PRO A 134 13.09 -9.29 -42.18
CA PRO A 134 14.29 -9.55 -42.99
C PRO A 134 15.49 -8.73 -42.48
N GLY A 135 16.65 -9.39 -42.32
CA GLY A 135 17.88 -8.75 -41.84
C GLY A 135 18.12 -8.92 -40.34
N MET A 136 17.15 -9.43 -39.58
CA MET A 136 17.33 -9.80 -38.17
C MET A 136 17.87 -11.24 -38.04
N PRO A 137 18.57 -11.59 -36.95
CA PRO A 137 19.02 -12.95 -36.67
C PRO A 137 17.83 -13.86 -36.32
N THR A 138 17.07 -14.26 -37.34
CA THR A 138 15.81 -15.01 -37.29
C THR A 138 15.88 -16.21 -36.32
N ASN A 139 16.98 -17.00 -36.41
CA ASN A 139 17.11 -18.20 -35.58
C ASN A 139 17.13 -17.87 -34.06
N VAL A 140 17.75 -16.75 -33.65
CA VAL A 140 17.85 -16.35 -32.24
C VAL A 140 16.50 -15.89 -31.74
N PHE A 141 15.82 -15.01 -32.49
CA PHE A 141 14.53 -14.49 -32.06
C PHE A 141 13.43 -15.56 -32.06
N LEU A 142 13.40 -16.45 -33.05
CA LEU A 142 12.43 -17.54 -33.09
C LEU A 142 12.68 -18.54 -31.96
N THR A 143 13.92 -18.94 -31.68
CA THR A 143 14.22 -19.88 -30.57
C THR A 143 13.85 -19.27 -29.21
N MET A 144 14.21 -18.00 -28.96
CA MET A 144 13.84 -17.31 -27.71
C MET A 144 12.32 -17.13 -27.58
N GLY A 145 11.64 -16.78 -28.68
CA GLY A 145 10.19 -16.63 -28.70
C GLY A 145 9.46 -17.95 -28.39
N VAL A 146 9.94 -19.06 -28.98
CA VAL A 146 9.38 -20.40 -28.69
C VAL A 146 9.63 -20.82 -27.26
N ILE A 147 10.83 -20.55 -26.72
CA ILE A 147 11.15 -20.84 -25.30
C ILE A 147 10.23 -20.03 -24.37
N ALA A 148 10.07 -18.73 -24.62
CA ALA A 148 9.20 -17.88 -23.82
C ALA A 148 7.73 -18.33 -23.88
N ALA A 149 7.24 -18.71 -25.05
CA ALA A 149 5.90 -19.27 -25.24
C ALA A 149 5.73 -20.61 -24.50
N GLY A 150 6.74 -21.49 -24.57
CA GLY A 150 6.75 -22.76 -23.84
C GLY A 150 6.70 -22.61 -22.34
N ILE A 151 7.48 -21.68 -21.77
CA ILE A 151 7.43 -21.35 -20.36
C ILE A 151 6.05 -20.78 -19.98
N GLY A 152 5.52 -19.85 -20.77
CA GLY A 152 4.19 -19.27 -20.58
C GLY A 152 3.09 -20.33 -20.61
N PHE A 153 3.16 -21.30 -21.51
CA PHE A 153 2.22 -22.41 -21.57
C PHE A 153 2.33 -23.33 -20.36
N PHE A 154 3.54 -23.65 -19.92
CA PHE A 154 3.77 -24.47 -18.71
C PHE A 154 3.23 -23.78 -17.44
N VAL A 155 3.47 -22.49 -17.29
CA VAL A 155 2.93 -21.68 -16.17
C VAL A 155 1.41 -21.62 -16.22
N LEU A 156 0.82 -21.43 -17.41
CA LEU A 156 -0.63 -21.44 -17.59
C LEU A 156 -1.23 -22.80 -17.23
N GLN A 157 -0.62 -23.90 -17.70
CA GLN A 157 -1.09 -25.25 -17.41
C GLN A 157 -1.02 -25.55 -15.91
N LYS A 158 0.04 -25.12 -15.23
CA LYS A 158 0.19 -25.26 -13.79
C LYS A 158 -0.86 -24.46 -13.02
N SER A 159 -1.10 -23.21 -13.40
CA SER A 159 -2.12 -22.36 -12.77
C SER A 159 -3.55 -22.87 -12.99
N VAL A 160 -3.82 -23.49 -14.16
CA VAL A 160 -5.10 -24.14 -14.45
C VAL A 160 -5.25 -25.46 -13.69
N ALA A 161 -4.14 -26.21 -13.51
CA ALA A 161 -4.14 -27.43 -12.72
C ALA A 161 -4.38 -27.15 -11.23
N GLU A 162 -3.70 -26.15 -10.67
CA GLU A 162 -3.92 -25.69 -9.29
C GLU A 162 -5.36 -25.18 -9.09
N LYS A 163 -5.92 -24.44 -10.04
CA LYS A 163 -7.33 -24.03 -9.99
C LYS A 163 -8.29 -25.23 -10.10
N LYS A 164 -7.97 -26.24 -10.93
CA LYS A 164 -8.78 -27.46 -11.02
C LYS A 164 -8.68 -28.29 -9.76
N GLU A 165 -7.50 -28.46 -9.17
CA GLU A 165 -7.35 -29.16 -7.89
C GLU A 165 -8.12 -28.48 -6.76
N VAL A 166 -8.12 -27.13 -6.71
CA VAL A 166 -8.93 -26.38 -5.74
C VAL A 166 -10.43 -26.57 -6.04
N THR A 167 -10.85 -26.50 -7.31
CA THR A 167 -12.26 -26.67 -7.68
C THR A 167 -12.71 -28.14 -7.56
N GLU A 168 -11.85 -29.12 -7.84
CA GLU A 168 -12.16 -30.56 -7.63
C GLU A 168 -12.13 -30.93 -6.15
N LYS A 169 -11.27 -30.32 -5.33
CA LYS A 169 -11.32 -30.44 -3.88
C LYS A 169 -12.59 -29.81 -3.30
N GLU A 170 -12.96 -28.61 -3.75
CA GLU A 170 -14.23 -27.97 -3.36
C GLU A 170 -15.46 -28.76 -3.84
N ALA A 171 -15.40 -29.40 -5.02
CA ALA A 171 -16.49 -30.21 -5.54
C ALA A 171 -16.54 -31.64 -4.94
N ALA A 172 -15.41 -32.23 -4.52
CA ALA A 172 -15.34 -33.52 -3.85
C ALA A 172 -15.61 -33.43 -2.34
N GLU A 173 -15.47 -32.24 -1.75
CA GLU A 173 -15.76 -31.98 -0.32
C GLU A 173 -17.23 -31.65 -0.05
N SER A 174 -18.10 -31.60 -1.09
CA SER A 174 -19.52 -31.24 -0.92
C SER A 174 -20.47 -32.38 -0.51
N ASP A 175 -20.00 -33.60 -0.35
CA ASP A 175 -20.89 -34.78 -0.07
C ASP A 175 -20.68 -35.47 1.29
N GLU A 176 -19.76 -35.01 2.14
CA GLU A 176 -19.73 -35.43 3.55
C GLU A 176 -19.74 -34.18 4.45
N PRO A 177 -20.60 -34.11 5.49
CA PRO A 177 -20.53 -33.02 6.47
C PRO A 177 -19.20 -33.11 7.21
N LYS A 178 -18.22 -32.27 6.82
CA LYS A 178 -17.00 -32.08 7.60
C LYS A 178 -17.37 -31.73 9.02
N GLU A 179 -16.83 -32.46 9.99
CA GLU A 179 -16.78 -31.94 11.36
C GLU A 179 -16.03 -30.62 11.33
N LEU A 180 -16.70 -29.58 11.82
CA LEU A 180 -16.14 -28.21 11.91
C LEU A 180 -14.85 -28.26 12.74
N ASP A 181 -13.74 -27.87 12.14
CA ASP A 181 -12.47 -27.65 12.84
C ASP A 181 -12.32 -26.17 13.20
N TRP A 182 -11.48 -25.88 14.19
CA TRP A 182 -11.20 -24.50 14.63
C TRP A 182 -10.62 -23.61 13.51
N ASP A 183 -9.98 -24.23 12.49
CA ASP A 183 -9.44 -23.55 11.32
C ASP A 183 -10.55 -23.11 10.32
N ASP A 184 -11.75 -23.69 10.41
CA ASP A 184 -12.92 -23.33 9.60
C ASP A 184 -13.72 -22.16 10.19
N VAL A 185 -13.37 -21.74 11.42
CA VAL A 185 -14.01 -20.61 12.08
C VAL A 185 -13.23 -19.34 11.75
N ASP A 186 -13.79 -18.52 10.87
CA ASP A 186 -13.21 -17.20 10.57
C ASP A 186 -12.94 -16.42 11.85
N GLN A 187 -11.70 -15.97 12.03
CA GLN A 187 -11.36 -15.12 13.17
C GLN A 187 -12.14 -13.82 13.07
N VAL A 188 -12.98 -13.57 14.07
CA VAL A 188 -13.77 -12.35 14.16
C VAL A 188 -12.84 -11.15 14.36
N ASP A 189 -12.90 -10.19 13.45
CA ASP A 189 -12.15 -8.95 13.60
C ASP A 189 -12.59 -8.20 14.86
N LEU A 190 -11.62 -7.77 15.68
CA LEU A 190 -11.88 -7.01 16.89
C LEU A 190 -12.57 -5.67 16.57
N ILE A 191 -12.16 -5.03 15.47
CA ILE A 191 -12.74 -3.76 15.00
C ILE A 191 -13.01 -3.87 13.50
N GLY A 192 -14.28 -3.87 13.11
CA GLY A 192 -14.76 -3.89 11.74
C GLY A 192 -15.52 -2.61 11.39
N LEU A 193 -15.38 -2.15 10.16
CA LEU A 193 -16.23 -1.15 9.52
C LEU A 193 -16.83 -1.78 8.27
N GLU A 194 -18.08 -2.16 8.34
CA GLU A 194 -18.83 -2.70 7.22
C GLU A 194 -19.49 -1.55 6.45
N ILE A 195 -19.35 -1.52 5.15
CA ILE A 195 -19.86 -0.45 4.29
C ILE A 195 -20.73 -1.00 3.17
N GLY A 196 -21.80 -0.29 2.85
CA GLY A 196 -22.62 -0.54 1.68
C GLY A 196 -21.86 -0.25 0.38
N TYR A 197 -22.31 -0.83 -0.72
CA TYR A 197 -21.61 -0.73 -2.01
C TYR A 197 -21.49 0.71 -2.55
N GLY A 198 -22.42 1.61 -2.21
CA GLY A 198 -22.36 3.03 -2.57
C GLY A 198 -21.20 3.78 -1.93
N LEU A 199 -20.64 3.26 -0.82
CA LEU A 199 -19.54 3.88 -0.08
C LEU A 199 -18.15 3.41 -0.52
N ILE A 200 -18.05 2.44 -1.42
CA ILE A 200 -16.77 1.92 -1.95
C ILE A 200 -15.86 3.05 -2.50
N PRO A 201 -16.38 4.09 -3.20
CA PRO A 201 -15.56 5.20 -3.68
C PRO A 201 -14.83 5.96 -2.56
N LEU A 202 -15.32 5.96 -1.32
CA LEU A 202 -14.68 6.61 -0.19
C LEU A 202 -13.45 5.85 0.31
N VAL A 203 -13.36 4.55 0.03
CA VAL A 203 -12.27 3.66 0.45
C VAL A 203 -11.20 3.53 -0.63
N ASN A 204 -11.59 3.55 -1.90
CA ASN A 204 -10.68 3.37 -3.03
C ASN A 204 -9.77 4.61 -3.19
N THR A 205 -8.48 4.44 -2.94
CA THR A 205 -7.47 5.51 -3.06
C THR A 205 -7.26 5.96 -4.51
N GLU A 206 -7.51 5.11 -5.50
CA GLU A 206 -7.40 5.47 -6.93
C GLU A 206 -8.48 6.46 -7.36
N THR A 207 -9.65 6.42 -6.73
CA THR A 207 -10.74 7.37 -6.95
C THR A 207 -10.71 8.58 -6.02
N GLY A 208 -9.63 8.75 -5.24
CA GLY A 208 -9.47 9.86 -4.30
C GLY A 208 -10.12 9.64 -2.94
N GLY A 209 -10.48 8.41 -2.59
CA GLY A 209 -11.06 8.05 -1.30
C GLY A 209 -10.11 8.32 -0.13
N GLN A 210 -10.59 9.05 0.87
CA GLN A 210 -9.80 9.47 2.04
C GLN A 210 -10.11 8.68 3.31
N LEU A 211 -11.12 7.80 3.29
CA LEU A 211 -11.59 7.11 4.49
C LEU A 211 -10.49 6.28 5.16
N MET A 212 -9.71 5.52 4.39
CA MET A 212 -8.59 4.73 4.92
C MET A 212 -7.54 5.58 5.65
N ALA A 213 -7.18 6.73 5.09
CA ALA A 213 -6.21 7.64 5.68
C ALA A 213 -6.74 8.24 7.00
N ARG A 214 -8.03 8.61 7.03
CA ARG A 214 -8.69 9.13 8.23
C ARG A 214 -8.80 8.08 9.33
N VAL A 215 -9.19 6.86 9.01
CA VAL A 215 -9.26 5.72 9.96
C VAL A 215 -7.88 5.45 10.57
N LYS A 216 -6.81 5.42 9.76
CA LYS A 216 -5.42 5.30 10.26
C LYS A 216 -5.04 6.46 11.19
N GLY A 217 -5.43 7.69 10.84
CA GLY A 217 -5.20 8.88 11.65
C GLY A 217 -5.89 8.81 13.02
N ILE A 218 -7.15 8.40 13.04
CA ILE A 218 -7.94 8.20 14.27
C ILE A 218 -7.33 7.13 15.14
N ARG A 219 -6.97 5.97 14.59
CA ARG A 219 -6.31 4.90 15.33
C ARG A 219 -5.02 5.40 16.00
N LYS A 220 -4.17 6.14 15.27
CA LYS A 220 -2.95 6.73 15.81
C LYS A 220 -3.26 7.71 16.96
N LYS A 221 -4.24 8.60 16.79
CA LYS A 221 -4.65 9.58 17.79
C LYS A 221 -5.21 8.89 19.03
N LEU A 222 -6.14 7.95 18.88
CA LEU A 222 -6.72 7.18 19.96
C LEU A 222 -5.68 6.38 20.73
N SER A 223 -4.75 5.70 20.06
CA SER A 223 -3.67 4.97 20.72
C SER A 223 -2.79 5.88 21.58
N ALA A 224 -2.51 7.10 21.10
CA ALA A 224 -1.76 8.08 21.87
C ALA A 224 -2.56 8.65 23.06
N GLU A 225 -3.86 8.84 22.91
CA GLU A 225 -4.74 9.35 23.97
C GLU A 225 -5.03 8.30 25.04
N LEU A 226 -5.37 7.08 24.66
CA LEU A 226 -5.73 5.99 25.58
C LEU A 226 -4.51 5.37 26.27
N GLY A 227 -3.33 5.44 25.62
CA GLY A 227 -2.08 4.93 26.16
C GLY A 227 -1.71 3.51 25.74
N PHE A 228 -2.55 2.82 24.96
CA PHE A 228 -2.28 1.49 24.41
C PHE A 228 -2.53 1.46 22.89
N LEU A 229 -1.97 0.47 22.19
CA LEU A 229 -2.11 0.33 20.75
C LEU A 229 -3.50 -0.24 20.41
N VAL A 230 -4.36 0.59 19.83
CA VAL A 230 -5.67 0.16 19.33
C VAL A 230 -5.47 -0.75 18.13
N GLN A 231 -6.18 -1.88 18.08
CA GLN A 231 -6.12 -2.86 17.01
C GLN A 231 -6.47 -2.26 15.63
N PRO A 232 -6.02 -2.87 14.51
CA PRO A 232 -6.37 -2.41 13.18
C PRO A 232 -7.87 -2.44 12.95
N VAL A 233 -8.40 -1.40 12.29
CA VAL A 233 -9.78 -1.38 11.82
C VAL A 233 -9.82 -2.04 10.44
N ARG A 234 -10.56 -3.12 10.30
CA ARG A 234 -10.80 -3.76 9.00
C ARG A 234 -12.04 -3.18 8.35
N ILE A 235 -11.89 -2.75 7.12
CA ILE A 235 -13.01 -2.25 6.31
C ILE A 235 -13.41 -3.39 5.37
N ARG A 236 -14.69 -3.75 5.40
CA ARG A 236 -15.29 -4.79 4.54
C ARG A 236 -16.50 -4.23 3.83
N ASP A 237 -16.69 -4.62 2.59
CA ASP A 237 -17.94 -4.41 1.87
C ASP A 237 -18.98 -5.44 2.34
N ALA A 238 -20.20 -4.97 2.57
CA ALA A 238 -21.30 -5.79 3.05
C ALA A 238 -22.49 -5.64 2.09
N LEU A 239 -22.69 -6.65 1.25
CA LEU A 239 -23.73 -6.65 0.22
C LEU A 239 -25.17 -6.70 0.78
N ASN A 240 -25.31 -7.03 2.05
CA ASN A 240 -26.59 -7.06 2.79
C ASN A 240 -26.98 -5.69 3.36
N LEU A 241 -26.10 -4.68 3.25
CA LEU A 241 -26.38 -3.33 3.69
C LEU A 241 -26.99 -2.48 2.57
N GLU A 242 -27.77 -1.48 2.95
CA GLU A 242 -28.19 -0.43 2.02
C GLU A 242 -26.97 0.29 1.44
N PRO A 243 -27.07 0.83 0.20
CA PRO A 243 -25.92 1.37 -0.51
C PRO A 243 -25.11 2.40 0.27
N ASP A 244 -25.79 3.30 0.96
CA ASP A 244 -25.23 4.45 1.67
C ASP A 244 -25.06 4.20 3.18
N ALA A 245 -25.38 2.98 3.65
CA ALA A 245 -25.30 2.59 5.05
C ALA A 245 -23.92 2.04 5.40
N TYR A 246 -23.54 2.20 6.67
CA TYR A 246 -22.37 1.57 7.24
C TYR A 246 -22.63 1.08 8.68
N HIS A 247 -21.93 0.02 9.08
CA HIS A 247 -21.94 -0.52 10.44
C HIS A 247 -20.56 -0.47 11.05
N ILE A 248 -20.48 -0.11 12.32
CA ILE A 248 -19.28 -0.24 13.15
C ILE A 248 -19.46 -1.47 14.02
N VAL A 249 -18.56 -2.44 13.83
CA VAL A 249 -18.61 -3.75 14.47
C VAL A 249 -17.45 -3.89 15.42
N LEU A 250 -17.71 -4.32 16.65
CA LEU A 250 -16.70 -4.66 17.64
C LEU A 250 -16.91 -6.09 18.10
N ASN A 251 -15.87 -6.91 18.04
CA ASN A 251 -15.92 -8.33 18.38
C ASN A 251 -17.08 -9.08 17.69
N GLY A 252 -17.34 -8.76 16.41
CA GLY A 252 -18.43 -9.36 15.64
C GLY A 252 -19.84 -8.81 15.95
N VAL A 253 -19.97 -7.85 16.88
CA VAL A 253 -21.25 -7.26 17.25
C VAL A 253 -21.37 -5.85 16.68
N VAL A 254 -22.47 -5.57 15.97
CA VAL A 254 -22.76 -4.22 15.47
C VAL A 254 -23.04 -3.29 16.65
N ARG A 255 -22.15 -2.32 16.88
CA ARG A 255 -22.24 -1.33 17.96
C ARG A 255 -22.91 -0.04 17.53
N ALA A 256 -22.71 0.34 16.27
CA ALA A 256 -23.32 1.55 15.74
C ALA A 256 -23.61 1.40 14.24
N LYS A 257 -24.60 2.15 13.80
CA LYS A 257 -25.03 2.22 12.40
C LYS A 257 -25.10 3.68 11.99
N GLY A 258 -24.91 3.94 10.72
CA GLY A 258 -25.06 5.26 10.16
C GLY A 258 -25.26 5.21 8.66
N GLU A 259 -25.60 6.35 8.10
CA GLU A 259 -25.81 6.55 6.68
C GLU A 259 -25.07 7.80 6.24
N VAL A 260 -24.44 7.77 5.07
CA VAL A 260 -23.75 8.92 4.49
C VAL A 260 -23.92 8.93 2.97
N HIS A 261 -24.08 10.09 2.38
CA HIS A 261 -24.30 10.24 0.95
C HIS A 261 -23.01 10.68 0.25
N VAL A 262 -22.51 9.84 -0.65
CA VAL A 262 -21.34 10.17 -1.48
C VAL A 262 -21.67 11.33 -2.41
N GLY A 263 -20.81 12.35 -2.43
CA GLY A 263 -21.01 13.56 -3.25
C GLY A 263 -21.80 14.67 -2.57
N LYS A 264 -22.38 14.44 -1.37
CA LYS A 264 -22.97 15.48 -0.51
C LYS A 264 -22.05 15.76 0.68
N GLU A 265 -22.34 16.84 1.40
CA GLU A 265 -21.65 17.22 2.65
C GLU A 265 -22.66 17.35 3.77
N LEU A 266 -22.23 16.99 4.97
CA LEU A 266 -23.07 17.08 6.16
C LEU A 266 -22.85 18.42 6.86
N ALA A 267 -23.88 19.26 6.88
CA ALA A 267 -23.93 20.51 7.62
C ALA A 267 -24.55 20.26 9.00
N ILE A 268 -23.76 20.27 10.06
CA ILE A 268 -24.15 19.97 11.43
C ILE A 268 -24.44 21.27 12.15
N SER A 269 -25.60 21.36 12.81
CA SER A 269 -25.96 22.49 13.67
C SER A 269 -25.28 22.39 15.04
N PRO A 270 -24.42 23.32 15.43
CA PRO A 270 -23.82 23.32 16.78
C PRO A 270 -24.78 23.86 17.88
N GLY A 271 -26.02 24.16 17.53
CA GLY A 271 -27.05 24.68 18.43
C GLY A 271 -27.65 26.00 17.97
N GLN A 272 -26.89 27.07 17.81
CA GLN A 272 -27.36 28.33 17.27
C GLN A 272 -26.89 28.51 15.83
N VAL A 273 -27.87 28.57 14.90
CA VAL A 273 -27.62 28.85 13.48
C VAL A 273 -28.47 30.06 13.04
N TYR A 274 -27.97 30.80 12.07
CA TYR A 274 -28.57 32.07 11.63
C TYR A 274 -29.50 31.94 10.42
N GLY A 275 -29.90 30.73 10.06
CA GLY A 275 -30.84 30.45 8.96
C GLY A 275 -30.99 28.96 8.70
N GLU A 276 -32.03 28.59 7.95
CA GLU A 276 -32.25 27.20 7.52
C GLU A 276 -31.53 26.94 6.19
N LEU A 277 -31.04 25.70 6.04
CA LEU A 277 -30.43 25.21 4.79
C LEU A 277 -31.45 24.35 4.03
N GLU A 278 -31.44 24.48 2.71
CA GLU A 278 -32.15 23.58 1.83
C GLU A 278 -31.34 22.28 1.66
N GLY A 279 -31.96 21.14 2.01
CA GLY A 279 -31.32 19.84 1.90
C GLY A 279 -32.10 18.77 2.64
N GLU A 280 -31.55 17.59 2.71
CA GLU A 280 -32.11 16.44 3.37
C GLU A 280 -31.83 16.50 4.88
N LYS A 281 -32.86 16.73 5.68
CA LYS A 281 -32.72 16.81 7.14
C LYS A 281 -32.38 15.43 7.72
N THR A 282 -31.35 15.37 8.55
CA THR A 282 -30.88 14.16 9.19
C THR A 282 -30.30 14.48 10.58
N THR A 283 -29.76 13.48 11.22
CA THR A 283 -29.08 13.63 12.53
C THR A 283 -27.64 13.15 12.38
N ASP A 284 -26.68 13.93 12.89
CA ASP A 284 -25.27 13.51 12.90
C ASP A 284 -25.11 12.19 13.66
N PRO A 285 -24.56 11.12 13.04
CA PRO A 285 -24.47 9.81 13.68
C PRO A 285 -23.50 9.79 14.86
N ALA A 286 -22.55 10.71 14.92
CA ALA A 286 -21.56 10.75 16.00
C ALA A 286 -22.13 11.36 17.29
N PHE A 287 -22.77 12.51 17.22
CA PHE A 287 -23.19 13.27 18.43
C PHE A 287 -24.70 13.45 18.54
N GLY A 288 -25.48 13.00 17.57
CA GLY A 288 -26.94 13.13 17.58
C GLY A 288 -27.43 14.57 17.39
N LEU A 289 -26.61 15.43 16.79
CA LEU A 289 -26.97 16.81 16.51
C LEU A 289 -27.81 16.90 15.23
N GLU A 290 -28.68 17.90 15.17
CA GLU A 290 -29.42 18.18 13.94
C GLU A 290 -28.46 18.52 12.80
N ALA A 291 -28.67 17.90 11.64
CA ALA A 291 -27.82 18.06 10.48
C ALA A 291 -28.62 18.03 9.18
N VAL A 292 -28.02 18.54 8.12
CA VAL A 292 -28.61 18.57 6.79
C VAL A 292 -27.57 18.13 5.76
N TRP A 293 -27.94 17.19 4.89
CA TRP A 293 -27.14 16.85 3.72
C TRP A 293 -27.29 17.91 2.65
N ILE A 294 -26.21 18.59 2.29
CA ILE A 294 -26.16 19.70 1.34
C ILE A 294 -25.30 19.35 0.12
N ASP A 295 -25.51 20.06 -0.96
CA ASP A 295 -24.60 20.03 -2.11
C ASP A 295 -23.29 20.75 -1.75
N PRO A 296 -22.11 20.30 -2.24
CA PRO A 296 -20.82 20.98 -2.00
C PRO A 296 -20.78 22.45 -2.38
N SER A 297 -21.60 22.88 -3.32
CA SER A 297 -21.73 24.31 -3.71
C SER A 297 -22.30 25.19 -2.60
N GLN A 298 -23.03 24.63 -1.65
CA GLN A 298 -23.64 25.34 -0.51
C GLN A 298 -22.72 25.41 0.71
N ARG A 299 -21.52 24.83 0.66
CA ARG A 299 -20.56 24.75 1.78
C ARG A 299 -20.30 26.10 2.44
N ASP A 300 -19.95 27.10 1.65
CA ASP A 300 -19.58 28.43 2.17
C ASP A 300 -20.80 29.16 2.73
N HIS A 301 -21.95 28.99 2.12
CA HIS A 301 -23.20 29.51 2.64
C HIS A 301 -23.58 28.89 3.99
N ALA A 302 -23.49 27.57 4.09
CA ALA A 302 -23.76 26.85 5.34
C ALA A 302 -22.83 27.29 6.48
N ARG A 303 -21.53 27.47 6.18
CA ARG A 303 -20.57 28.02 7.17
C ARG A 303 -20.90 29.44 7.61
N THR A 304 -21.35 30.29 6.68
CA THR A 304 -21.76 31.66 7.02
C THR A 304 -22.98 31.68 7.94
N LEU A 305 -23.87 30.70 7.81
CA LEU A 305 -25.02 30.52 8.71
C LEU A 305 -24.68 29.87 10.05
N GLY A 306 -23.39 29.48 10.27
CA GLY A 306 -22.91 28.93 11.54
C GLY A 306 -22.94 27.40 11.61
N TYR A 307 -23.18 26.70 10.50
CA TYR A 307 -23.08 25.22 10.45
C TYR A 307 -21.63 24.75 10.37
N THR A 308 -21.35 23.60 10.97
CA THR A 308 -20.10 22.89 10.75
C THR A 308 -20.26 21.92 9.60
N VAL A 309 -19.55 22.14 8.49
CA VAL A 309 -19.68 21.31 7.30
C VAL A 309 -18.54 20.31 7.20
N VAL A 310 -18.88 19.03 7.09
CA VAL A 310 -17.94 17.91 7.02
C VAL A 310 -18.28 17.00 5.82
N ASP A 311 -17.26 16.37 5.27
CA ASP A 311 -17.40 15.37 4.21
C ASP A 311 -17.81 13.99 4.76
N PRO A 312 -18.38 13.09 3.93
CA PRO A 312 -18.84 11.77 4.36
C PRO A 312 -17.76 10.93 5.04
N SER A 313 -16.51 10.98 4.54
CA SER A 313 -15.39 10.24 5.16
C SER A 313 -15.08 10.75 6.57
N THR A 314 -15.21 12.06 6.80
CA THR A 314 -15.05 12.67 8.14
C THR A 314 -16.18 12.26 9.06
N THR A 315 -17.42 12.21 8.57
CA THR A 315 -18.58 11.78 9.34
C THR A 315 -18.41 10.36 9.86
N ILE A 316 -18.09 9.40 8.95
CA ILE A 316 -17.81 8.00 9.34
C ILE A 316 -16.67 7.94 10.34
N ALA A 317 -15.58 8.64 10.06
CA ALA A 317 -14.38 8.64 10.88
C ALA A 317 -14.63 9.20 12.29
N THR A 318 -15.43 10.26 12.41
CA THR A 318 -15.82 10.86 13.71
C THR A 318 -16.72 9.93 14.51
N HIS A 319 -17.68 9.27 13.85
CA HIS A 319 -18.54 8.27 14.49
C HIS A 319 -17.73 7.06 14.99
N LEU A 320 -16.82 6.53 14.15
CA LEU A 320 -15.89 5.47 14.54
C LEU A 320 -15.05 5.87 15.75
N ASN A 321 -14.49 7.09 15.76
CA ASN A 321 -13.69 7.60 16.88
C ASN A 321 -14.50 7.61 18.19
N LYS A 322 -15.75 8.06 18.14
CA LYS A 322 -16.66 8.06 19.30
C LYS A 322 -16.90 6.65 19.83
N VAL A 323 -17.31 5.73 18.94
CA VAL A 323 -17.60 4.34 19.31
C VAL A 323 -16.38 3.65 19.91
N LEU A 324 -15.20 3.81 19.31
CA LEU A 324 -13.96 3.23 19.82
C LEU A 324 -13.55 3.82 21.20
N ARG A 325 -13.80 5.11 21.40
CA ARG A 325 -13.52 5.76 22.70
C ARG A 325 -14.45 5.27 23.79
N GLU A 326 -15.74 5.16 23.51
CA GLU A 326 -16.75 4.64 24.44
C GLU A 326 -16.52 3.16 24.78
N SER A 327 -15.99 2.40 23.82
CA SER A 327 -15.67 0.98 23.99
C SER A 327 -14.21 0.71 24.38
N ALA A 328 -13.44 1.71 24.81
CA ALA A 328 -12.00 1.58 25.06
C ALA A 328 -11.66 0.47 26.07
N ALA A 329 -12.50 0.27 27.07
CA ALA A 329 -12.34 -0.80 28.06
C ALA A 329 -12.47 -2.20 27.43
N GLU A 330 -13.34 -2.38 26.44
CA GLU A 330 -13.53 -3.66 25.74
C GLU A 330 -12.39 -3.94 24.75
N LEU A 331 -11.75 -2.90 24.22
CA LEU A 331 -10.63 -3.00 23.30
C LEU A 331 -9.30 -3.35 23.96
N LEU A 332 -9.19 -3.22 25.28
CA LEU A 332 -8.01 -3.60 26.04
C LEU A 332 -8.11 -5.06 26.47
N GLY A 333 -7.47 -5.95 25.72
CA GLY A 333 -7.36 -7.36 26.05
C GLY A 333 -6.14 -7.69 26.93
N ARG A 334 -5.89 -8.99 27.09
CA ARG A 334 -4.71 -9.49 27.79
C ARG A 334 -3.42 -9.22 27.03
N ASP A 335 -3.46 -9.35 25.70
CA ASP A 335 -2.30 -9.16 24.84
C ASP A 335 -1.85 -7.70 24.83
N GLU A 336 -2.79 -6.75 24.76
CA GLU A 336 -2.51 -5.32 24.86
C GLU A 336 -1.94 -4.97 26.25
N THR A 337 -2.50 -5.58 27.30
CA THR A 337 -1.99 -5.41 28.67
C THR A 337 -0.57 -5.94 28.80
N GLN A 338 -0.28 -7.12 28.22
CA GLN A 338 1.07 -7.67 28.22
C GLN A 338 2.06 -6.76 27.48
N GLN A 339 1.69 -6.25 26.30
CA GLN A 339 2.51 -5.30 25.55
C GLN A 339 2.78 -4.00 26.32
N LEU A 340 1.82 -3.51 27.09
CA LEU A 340 2.00 -2.37 27.99
C LEU A 340 3.03 -2.67 29.09
N LEU A 341 2.93 -3.85 29.72
CA LEU A 341 3.87 -4.30 30.76
C LEU A 341 5.27 -4.51 30.17
N ASP A 342 5.39 -5.11 28.98
CA ASP A 342 6.67 -5.30 28.29
C ASP A 342 7.34 -3.95 28.00
N LYS A 343 6.56 -2.98 27.54
CA LYS A 343 7.04 -1.62 27.31
C LYS A 343 7.45 -0.92 28.63
N LEU A 344 6.72 -1.15 29.71
CA LEU A 344 7.07 -0.65 31.04
C LEU A 344 8.33 -1.33 31.57
N ALA A 345 8.49 -2.65 31.35
CA ALA A 345 9.66 -3.42 31.79
C ALA A 345 10.97 -2.88 31.16
N THR A 346 10.92 -2.27 29.98
CA THR A 346 12.10 -1.61 29.38
C THR A 346 12.58 -0.39 30.20
N LYS A 347 11.66 0.28 30.94
CA LYS A 347 11.97 1.47 31.73
C LYS A 347 12.11 1.15 33.23
N ALA A 348 11.32 0.21 33.73
CA ALA A 348 11.23 -0.14 35.16
C ALA A 348 11.07 -1.67 35.34
N PRO A 349 12.11 -2.47 35.02
CA PRO A 349 12.02 -3.94 35.01
C PRO A 349 11.62 -4.49 36.38
N LYS A 350 12.23 -4.02 37.47
CA LYS A 350 11.93 -4.48 38.82
C LYS A 350 10.49 -4.27 39.23
N LEU A 351 9.87 -3.17 38.79
CA LEU A 351 8.47 -2.88 39.13
C LEU A 351 7.54 -3.93 38.49
N VAL A 352 7.83 -4.33 37.25
CA VAL A 352 7.01 -5.33 36.56
C VAL A 352 7.25 -6.72 37.13
N GLU A 353 8.50 -7.12 37.37
CA GLU A 353 8.87 -8.41 37.98
C GLU A 353 8.26 -8.58 39.40
N ASP A 354 8.26 -7.53 40.20
CA ASP A 354 7.68 -7.56 41.56
C ASP A 354 6.14 -7.62 41.52
N LEU A 355 5.51 -7.15 40.47
CA LEU A 355 4.05 -7.05 40.37
C LEU A 355 3.43 -8.26 39.68
N VAL A 356 3.93 -8.62 38.47
CA VAL A 356 3.35 -9.65 37.58
C VAL A 356 4.40 -10.70 37.25
N PRO A 357 4.15 -12.00 37.49
CA PRO A 357 2.94 -12.58 38.11
C PRO A 357 2.97 -12.64 39.63
N GLY A 358 4.03 -12.15 40.26
CA GLY A 358 4.31 -12.40 41.71
C GLY A 358 3.22 -11.97 42.65
N LYS A 359 2.72 -10.73 42.56
CA LYS A 359 1.68 -10.20 43.43
C LYS A 359 0.29 -10.19 42.78
N LEU A 360 0.22 -9.92 41.46
CA LEU A 360 -1.04 -9.86 40.73
C LEU A 360 -0.94 -10.68 39.45
N PRO A 361 -1.91 -11.54 39.16
CA PRO A 361 -2.01 -12.19 37.87
C PRO A 361 -2.36 -11.16 36.78
N LEU A 362 -1.87 -11.39 35.56
CA LEU A 362 -2.09 -10.50 34.39
C LEU A 362 -3.57 -10.13 34.21
N GLY A 363 -4.49 -11.12 34.35
CA GLY A 363 -5.92 -10.89 34.23
C GLY A 363 -6.50 -9.89 35.25
N THR A 364 -5.93 -9.82 36.46
CA THR A 364 -6.32 -8.82 37.44
C THR A 364 -5.86 -7.41 37.06
N VAL A 365 -4.62 -7.30 36.55
CA VAL A 365 -4.09 -6.03 36.02
C VAL A 365 -4.94 -5.56 34.84
N THR A 366 -5.24 -6.46 33.88
CA THR A 366 -6.14 -6.16 32.77
C THR A 366 -7.47 -5.60 33.23
N LYS A 367 -8.09 -6.26 34.24
CA LYS A 367 -9.40 -5.82 34.77
C LYS A 367 -9.34 -4.45 35.41
N VAL A 368 -8.27 -4.16 36.16
CA VAL A 368 -8.06 -2.83 36.79
C VAL A 368 -7.92 -1.76 35.70
N LEU A 369 -7.12 -2.02 34.64
CA LEU A 369 -6.94 -1.08 33.56
C LEU A 369 -8.23 -0.88 32.72
N GLN A 370 -9.01 -1.95 32.54
CA GLN A 370 -10.33 -1.87 31.89
C GLN A 370 -11.30 -0.99 32.69
N ASN A 371 -11.34 -1.14 34.02
CA ASN A 371 -12.19 -0.33 34.87
C ASN A 371 -11.78 1.16 34.82
N LEU A 372 -10.47 1.47 34.84
CA LEU A 372 -9.97 2.84 34.68
C LEU A 372 -10.41 3.45 33.36
N LEU A 373 -10.27 2.69 32.22
CA LEU A 373 -10.73 3.14 30.94
C LEU A 373 -12.25 3.36 30.89
N GLY A 374 -13.03 2.49 31.54
CA GLY A 374 -14.49 2.64 31.66
C GLY A 374 -14.90 3.91 32.41
N GLU A 375 -14.06 4.37 33.34
CA GLU A 375 -14.22 5.65 34.05
C GLU A 375 -13.54 6.83 33.27
N SER A 376 -13.15 6.62 32.04
CA SER A 376 -12.46 7.61 31.18
C SER A 376 -11.10 8.08 31.76
N VAL A 377 -10.46 7.26 32.59
CA VAL A 377 -9.10 7.51 33.10
C VAL A 377 -8.09 6.94 32.12
N VAL A 378 -7.17 7.77 31.67
CA VAL A 378 -6.11 7.40 30.73
C VAL A 378 -5.04 6.54 31.39
N ILE A 379 -4.66 5.43 30.80
CA ILE A 379 -3.73 4.41 31.36
C ILE A 379 -2.30 4.51 30.76
N ARG A 380 -1.76 5.68 30.54
CA ARG A 380 -0.41 5.85 29.97
C ARG A 380 0.65 6.17 31.02
#